data_133c89ccae4a4cd136edc3415e00d1da
#
_entry.id   133c89ccae4a4cd136edc3415e00d1da
#
_cell.length_a   1.000
_cell.length_b   1.000
_cell.length_c   1.000
_cell.angle_alpha   90.00
_cell.angle_beta   90.00
_cell.angle_gamma   90.00
#
_symmetry.space_group_name_H-M   'P 1'
#
loop_
_entity.id
_entity.type
_entity.pdbx_description
1 polymer ?
#
loop_
_entity_poly.entity_id
_entity_poly.type
_entity_poly.pdbx_seq_one_letter_code
_entity_poly.pdbx_strand_id
1 'polypeptide(L)'
;VGLEQPLLPLLTGLFGSSALLLSIKQKTQIPKQEINKKIKISPIKPLTGSAFASFICGFLPGLGSGEAAVLGNIISKTDRKGFLFLLGSINTLVMGLSFIAFYTISKTRTGVVVSIQQLVGDLKTNLFVLILIVIFFSGIISFFLTLFLAKLFLRIIEKINYTKLSVF
;
A
#
# COMPACT_ATOMS: atom_id res chain seq x y z
N VAL A 1 7.36 0.47 33.67
CA VAL A 1 7.98 0.71 32.35
C VAL A 1 6.84 0.82 31.37
N GLY A 2 6.40 2.06 31.08
CA GLY A 2 5.37 2.31 30.06
C GLY A 2 6.00 2.13 28.69
N LEU A 3 5.40 1.23 27.87
CA LEU A 3 5.78 1.11 26.47
C LEU A 3 5.27 2.35 25.73
N GLU A 4 6.14 3.14 25.17
CA GLU A 4 5.76 4.34 24.38
C GLU A 4 4.87 3.99 23.17
N GLN A 5 4.97 2.76 22.64
CA GLN A 5 4.18 2.25 21.53
C GLN A 5 3.75 0.79 21.78
N PRO A 6 2.71 0.54 22.57
CA PRO A 6 2.30 -0.83 22.91
C PRO A 6 1.71 -1.62 21.74
N LEU A 7 1.22 -0.95 20.69
CA LEU A 7 0.63 -1.60 19.53
C LEU A 7 1.66 -2.35 18.67
N LEU A 8 2.90 -1.88 18.61
CA LEU A 8 3.93 -2.49 17.76
C LEU A 8 4.27 -3.92 18.22
N PRO A 9 4.64 -4.18 19.49
CA PRO A 9 4.90 -5.54 19.94
C PRO A 9 3.65 -6.42 19.91
N LEU A 10 2.47 -5.87 20.17
CA LEU A 10 1.21 -6.60 20.13
C LEU A 10 0.91 -7.10 18.70
N LEU A 11 0.97 -6.22 17.70
CA LEU A 11 0.71 -6.58 16.32
C LEU A 11 1.78 -7.52 15.76
N THR A 12 3.05 -7.29 16.08
CA THR A 12 4.15 -8.17 15.67
C THR A 12 4.00 -9.56 16.28
N GLY A 13 3.64 -9.65 17.57
CA GLY A 13 3.42 -10.93 18.24
C GLY A 13 2.22 -11.69 17.71
N LEU A 14 1.07 -11.04 17.56
CA LEU A 14 -0.17 -11.70 17.14
C LEU A 14 -0.17 -12.09 15.66
N PHE A 15 0.28 -11.21 14.79
CA PHE A 15 0.17 -11.41 13.34
C PHE A 15 1.51 -11.80 12.70
N GLY A 16 2.60 -11.11 13.04
CA GLY A 16 3.92 -11.37 12.47
C GLY A 16 4.46 -12.74 12.88
N SER A 17 4.61 -12.97 14.19
CA SER A 17 5.19 -14.21 14.71
C SER A 17 4.31 -15.41 14.42
N SER A 18 3.00 -15.29 14.51
CA SER A 18 2.08 -16.39 14.19
C SER A 18 2.16 -16.79 12.72
N ALA A 19 2.22 -15.82 11.79
CA ALA A 19 2.36 -16.09 10.37
C ALA A 19 3.70 -16.78 10.04
N LEU A 20 4.80 -16.34 10.68
CA LEU A 20 6.12 -16.96 10.51
C LEU A 20 6.14 -18.40 11.05
N LEU A 21 5.60 -18.65 12.23
CA LEU A 21 5.51 -19.99 12.82
C LEU A 21 4.69 -20.94 11.93
N LEU A 22 3.57 -20.45 11.39
CA LEU A 22 2.74 -21.21 10.47
C LEU A 22 3.49 -21.57 9.18
N SER A 23 4.25 -20.61 8.65
CA SER A 23 5.09 -20.78 7.46
C SER A 23 6.19 -21.83 7.68
N ILE A 24 6.84 -21.82 8.83
CA ILE A 24 7.86 -22.82 9.21
C ILE A 24 7.22 -24.21 9.32
N LYS A 25 6.08 -24.32 10.01
CA LYS A 25 5.35 -25.59 10.19
C LYS A 25 4.89 -26.18 8.86
N GLN A 26 4.41 -25.34 7.94
CA GLN A 26 3.92 -25.76 6.62
C GLN A 26 5.03 -25.97 5.59
N LYS A 27 6.30 -25.68 5.94
CA LYS A 27 7.46 -25.71 5.00
C LYS A 27 7.13 -24.99 3.70
N THR A 28 6.56 -23.78 3.82
CA THR A 28 6.11 -22.98 2.69
C THR A 28 7.25 -22.77 1.70
N GLN A 29 7.02 -23.15 0.44
CA GLN A 29 7.97 -22.93 -0.65
C GLN A 29 7.48 -21.77 -1.52
N ILE A 30 8.41 -20.95 -1.97
CA ILE A 30 8.11 -19.90 -2.94
C ILE A 30 7.88 -20.56 -4.29
N PRO A 31 6.70 -20.36 -4.92
CA PRO A 31 6.44 -20.95 -6.25
C PRO A 31 7.36 -20.33 -7.29
N LYS A 32 7.68 -21.06 -8.36
CA LYS A 32 8.46 -20.55 -9.48
C LYS A 32 7.81 -19.29 -10.05
N GLN A 33 8.62 -18.26 -10.24
CA GLN A 33 8.13 -16.96 -10.71
C GLN A 33 8.14 -16.90 -12.24
N GLU A 34 7.02 -16.54 -12.86
CA GLU A 34 6.89 -16.37 -14.30
C GLU A 34 6.92 -14.87 -14.66
N ILE A 35 8.07 -14.39 -15.13
CA ILE A 35 8.28 -12.95 -15.41
C ILE A 35 7.56 -12.49 -16.68
N ASN A 36 7.34 -13.36 -17.65
CA ASN A 36 6.86 -13.00 -19.01
C ASN A 36 5.39 -13.29 -19.28
N LYS A 37 4.60 -13.65 -18.28
CA LYS A 37 3.19 -13.93 -18.50
C LYS A 37 2.41 -12.65 -18.74
N LYS A 38 1.89 -12.46 -19.97
CA LYS A 38 0.98 -11.36 -20.27
C LYS A 38 -0.30 -11.51 -19.45
N ILE A 39 -0.47 -10.64 -18.48
CA ILE A 39 -1.65 -10.63 -17.61
C ILE A 39 -2.68 -9.71 -18.27
N LYS A 40 -3.78 -10.27 -18.77
CA LYS A 40 -4.93 -9.48 -19.19
C LYS A 40 -5.77 -9.15 -17.95
N ILE A 41 -5.85 -7.88 -17.61
CA ILE A 41 -6.73 -7.37 -16.56
C ILE A 41 -7.67 -6.37 -17.26
N SER A 42 -8.97 -6.45 -16.99
CA SER A 42 -9.89 -5.35 -17.29
C SER A 42 -9.74 -4.30 -16.19
N PRO A 43 -9.11 -3.14 -16.43
CA PRO A 43 -8.76 -2.20 -15.37
C PRO A 43 -9.96 -1.41 -14.83
N ILE A 44 -11.06 -1.33 -15.59
CA ILE A 44 -12.20 -0.46 -15.26
C ILE A 44 -12.86 -0.87 -13.95
N LYS A 45 -13.21 -2.15 -13.79
CA LYS A 45 -13.87 -2.64 -12.55
C LYS A 45 -13.03 -2.44 -11.29
N PRO A 46 -11.76 -2.87 -11.24
CA PRO A 46 -10.93 -2.62 -10.04
C PRO A 46 -10.66 -1.12 -9.82
N LEU A 47 -10.61 -0.30 -10.89
CA LEU A 47 -10.39 1.14 -10.75
C LEU A 47 -11.60 1.85 -10.11
N THR A 48 -12.83 1.51 -10.50
CA THR A 48 -14.04 2.06 -9.87
C THR A 48 -14.14 1.63 -8.40
N GLY A 49 -13.86 0.36 -8.10
CA GLY A 49 -13.83 -0.13 -6.72
C GLY A 49 -12.76 0.57 -5.88
N SER A 50 -11.58 0.81 -6.44
CA SER A 50 -10.51 1.51 -5.73
C SER A 50 -10.82 2.99 -5.50
N ALA A 51 -11.43 3.68 -6.46
CA ALA A 51 -11.83 5.08 -6.31
C ALA A 51 -12.84 5.24 -5.17
N PHE A 52 -13.89 4.41 -5.15
CA PHE A 52 -14.89 4.42 -4.09
C PHE A 52 -14.30 4.07 -2.72
N ALA A 53 -13.52 3.00 -2.64
CA ALA A 53 -12.89 2.56 -1.41
C ALA A 53 -11.88 3.60 -0.88
N SER A 54 -11.11 4.24 -1.76
CA SER A 54 -10.17 5.29 -1.38
C SER A 54 -10.87 6.53 -0.86
N PHE A 55 -12.02 6.88 -1.43
CA PHE A 55 -12.83 7.99 -0.95
C PHE A 55 -13.32 7.71 0.46
N ILE A 56 -13.94 6.56 0.72
CA ILE A 56 -14.38 6.16 2.06
C ILE A 56 -13.18 6.14 3.01
N CYS A 57 -12.11 5.49 2.61
CA CYS A 57 -10.87 5.42 3.39
C CYS A 57 -10.31 6.82 3.65
N GLY A 58 -10.44 7.77 2.73
CA GLY A 58 -9.99 9.16 2.87
C GLY A 58 -10.67 9.91 4.00
N PHE A 59 -11.90 9.58 4.35
CA PHE A 59 -12.71 10.31 5.35
C PHE A 59 -12.87 9.57 6.68
N LEU A 60 -12.92 8.23 6.66
CA LEU A 60 -13.11 7.43 7.87
C LEU A 60 -11.78 7.20 8.60
N PRO A 61 -11.64 7.62 9.86
CA PRO A 61 -10.44 7.36 10.65
C PRO A 61 -10.32 5.85 10.96
N GLY A 62 -9.07 5.35 11.00
CA GLY A 62 -8.79 3.97 11.40
C GLY A 62 -8.89 2.91 10.30
N LEU A 63 -9.39 3.24 9.10
CA LEU A 63 -9.38 2.32 7.96
C LEU A 63 -8.03 2.35 7.24
N GLY A 64 -7.36 1.21 7.16
CA GLY A 64 -6.16 1.02 6.35
C GLY A 64 -6.50 0.72 4.88
N SER A 65 -5.49 0.72 4.03
CA SER A 65 -5.66 0.40 2.61
C SER A 65 -6.07 -1.06 2.37
N GLY A 66 -5.73 -1.97 3.29
CA GLY A 66 -6.13 -3.38 3.24
C GLY A 66 -7.64 -3.55 3.41
N GLU A 67 -8.22 -2.96 4.47
CA GLU A 67 -9.65 -2.98 4.73
C GLU A 67 -10.43 -2.26 3.63
N ALA A 68 -9.91 -1.13 3.17
CA ALA A 68 -10.46 -0.41 2.03
C ALA A 68 -10.47 -1.28 0.75
N ALA A 69 -9.43 -2.10 0.52
CA ALA A 69 -9.39 -3.02 -0.62
C ALA A 69 -10.47 -4.10 -0.54
N VAL A 70 -10.75 -4.62 0.64
CA VAL A 70 -11.85 -5.58 0.84
C VAL A 70 -13.19 -4.94 0.48
N LEU A 71 -13.46 -3.73 1.01
CA LEU A 71 -14.68 -2.98 0.69
C LEU A 71 -14.79 -2.67 -0.80
N GLY A 72 -13.71 -2.21 -1.42
CA GLY A 72 -13.67 -1.95 -2.87
C GLY A 72 -13.91 -3.20 -3.71
N ASN A 73 -13.43 -4.36 -3.25
CA ASN A 73 -13.63 -5.62 -3.95
C ASN A 73 -15.07 -6.15 -3.81
N ILE A 74 -15.74 -5.90 -2.71
CA ILE A 74 -17.17 -6.24 -2.56
C ILE A 74 -18.00 -5.53 -3.63
N ILE A 75 -17.66 -4.27 -3.94
CA ILE A 75 -18.37 -3.47 -4.94
C ILE A 75 -17.97 -3.89 -6.37
N SER A 76 -16.67 -4.01 -6.63
CA SER A 76 -16.15 -4.26 -7.97
C SER A 76 -16.17 -5.73 -8.40
N LYS A 77 -16.27 -6.66 -7.43
CA LYS A 77 -16.30 -8.13 -7.65
C LYS A 77 -15.20 -8.57 -8.62
N THR A 78 -13.95 -8.21 -8.31
CA THR A 78 -12.82 -8.51 -9.17
C THR A 78 -12.21 -9.88 -8.84
N ASP A 79 -11.54 -10.47 -9.82
CA ASP A 79 -10.73 -11.68 -9.65
C ASP A 79 -9.46 -11.38 -8.82
N ARG A 80 -8.68 -12.41 -8.50
CA ARG A 80 -7.45 -12.27 -7.70
C ARG A 80 -6.47 -11.24 -8.29
N LYS A 81 -6.37 -11.16 -9.61
CA LYS A 81 -5.46 -10.21 -10.29
C LYS A 81 -6.02 -8.79 -10.23
N GLY A 82 -7.32 -8.64 -10.46
CA GLY A 82 -8.02 -7.38 -10.30
C GLY A 82 -7.95 -6.86 -8.87
N PHE A 83 -8.01 -7.74 -7.87
CA PHE A 83 -7.85 -7.36 -6.46
C PHE A 83 -6.45 -6.80 -6.16
N LEU A 84 -5.38 -7.39 -6.70
CA LEU A 84 -4.02 -6.85 -6.55
C LEU A 84 -3.88 -5.47 -7.22
N PHE A 85 -4.48 -5.29 -8.39
CA PHE A 85 -4.53 -3.99 -9.05
C PHE A 85 -5.30 -2.96 -8.20
N LEU A 86 -6.46 -3.35 -7.68
CA LEU A 86 -7.30 -2.53 -6.80
C LEU A 86 -6.54 -2.09 -5.55
N LEU A 87 -5.83 -3.01 -4.88
CA LEU A 87 -5.03 -2.74 -3.70
C LEU A 87 -3.91 -1.71 -3.99
N GLY A 88 -3.19 -1.88 -5.10
CA GLY A 88 -2.17 -0.92 -5.54
C GLY A 88 -2.75 0.46 -5.86
N SER A 89 -3.90 0.50 -6.54
CA SER A 89 -4.60 1.75 -6.87
C SER A 89 -5.07 2.50 -5.62
N ILE A 90 -5.59 1.79 -4.61
CA ILE A 90 -6.03 2.40 -3.35
C ILE A 90 -4.87 3.12 -2.65
N ASN A 91 -3.70 2.49 -2.55
CA ASN A 91 -2.55 3.12 -1.90
C ASN A 91 -2.18 4.46 -2.54
N THR A 92 -2.20 4.53 -3.87
CA THR A 92 -1.92 5.76 -4.62
C THR A 92 -3.02 6.81 -4.44
N LEU A 93 -4.28 6.40 -4.55
CA LEU A 93 -5.43 7.31 -4.43
C LEU A 93 -5.57 7.87 -3.01
N VAL A 94 -5.40 7.03 -1.97
CA VAL A 94 -5.46 7.48 -0.57
C VAL A 94 -4.36 8.49 -0.27
N MET A 95 -3.17 8.33 -0.85
CA MET A 95 -2.10 9.31 -0.72
C MET A 95 -2.50 10.67 -1.32
N GLY A 96 -3.01 10.68 -2.55
CA GLY A 96 -3.50 11.90 -3.20
C GLY A 96 -4.64 12.57 -2.43
N LEU A 97 -5.65 11.79 -2.03
CA LEU A 97 -6.78 12.27 -1.24
C LEU A 97 -6.37 12.83 0.12
N SER A 98 -5.32 12.29 0.75
CA SER A 98 -4.79 12.82 2.01
C SER A 98 -4.24 14.23 1.87
N PHE A 99 -3.59 14.57 0.75
CA PHE A 99 -3.15 15.93 0.48
C PHE A 99 -4.31 16.88 0.18
N ILE A 100 -5.33 16.39 -0.54
CA ILE A 100 -6.55 17.17 -0.80
C ILE A 100 -7.27 17.46 0.52
N ALA A 101 -7.42 16.45 1.39
CA ALA A 101 -8.04 16.63 2.70
C ALA A 101 -7.25 17.60 3.59
N PHE A 102 -5.93 17.54 3.54
CA PHE A 102 -5.09 18.49 4.28
C PHE A 102 -5.29 19.93 3.77
N TYR A 103 -5.32 20.14 2.46
CA TYR A 103 -5.54 21.47 1.88
C TYR A 103 -6.95 22.01 2.16
N THR A 104 -8.00 21.18 2.08
CA THR A 104 -9.41 21.64 2.17
C THR A 104 -9.92 21.76 3.60
N ILE A 105 -9.56 20.83 4.46
CA ILE A 105 -10.10 20.71 5.83
C ILE A 105 -9.02 20.67 6.90
N SER A 106 -7.76 20.96 6.55
CA SER A 106 -6.59 20.92 7.45
C SER A 106 -6.44 19.60 8.22
N LYS A 107 -7.00 18.52 7.69
CA LYS A 107 -6.97 17.19 8.32
C LYS A 107 -5.90 16.32 7.70
N THR A 108 -4.89 15.99 8.48
CA THR A 108 -3.84 15.05 8.08
C THR A 108 -4.23 13.63 8.42
N ARG A 109 -3.92 12.70 7.51
CA ARG A 109 -4.24 11.29 7.70
C ARG A 109 -3.03 10.37 7.56
N THR A 110 -2.19 10.60 6.57
CA THR A 110 -0.99 9.79 6.34
C THR A 110 0.21 10.39 7.04
N GLY A 111 1.14 9.56 7.51
CA GLY A 111 2.34 10.04 8.18
C GLY A 111 3.14 11.05 7.37
N VAL A 112 3.16 10.89 6.04
CA VAL A 112 3.84 11.84 5.13
C VAL A 112 3.19 13.23 5.20
N VAL A 113 1.85 13.29 5.17
CA VAL A 113 1.12 14.57 5.24
C VAL A 113 1.28 15.22 6.62
N VAL A 114 1.29 14.41 7.69
CA VAL A 114 1.59 14.89 9.05
C VAL A 114 3.00 15.52 9.12
N SER A 115 4.00 14.85 8.57
CA SER A 115 5.38 15.38 8.54
C SER A 115 5.49 16.67 7.75
N ILE A 116 4.78 16.78 6.63
CA ILE A 116 4.73 18.01 5.82
C ILE A 116 4.02 19.12 6.58
N GLN A 117 2.92 18.83 7.28
CA GLN A 117 2.23 19.80 8.11
C GLN A 117 3.15 20.35 9.22
N GLN A 118 3.94 19.48 9.86
CA GLN A 118 4.89 19.92 10.89
C GLN A 118 5.99 20.84 10.35
N LEU A 119 6.39 20.66 9.09
CA LEU A 119 7.46 21.46 8.47
C LEU A 119 6.96 22.79 7.91
N VAL A 120 5.75 22.80 7.36
CA VAL A 120 5.25 23.92 6.54
C VAL A 120 4.12 24.69 7.25
N GLY A 121 3.44 24.08 8.22
CA GLY A 121 2.22 24.61 8.80
C GLY A 121 1.05 24.55 7.81
N ASP A 122 0.34 25.65 7.62
CA ASP A 122 -0.80 25.68 6.70
C ASP A 122 -0.39 25.67 5.24
N LEU A 123 -1.07 24.85 4.45
CA LEU A 123 -0.82 24.72 3.02
C LEU A 123 -1.40 25.91 2.23
N LYS A 124 -0.52 26.78 1.74
CA LYS A 124 -0.89 27.80 0.75
C LYS A 124 -1.12 27.16 -0.62
N THR A 125 -2.01 27.74 -1.42
CA THR A 125 -2.39 27.22 -2.76
C THR A 125 -1.19 26.92 -3.66
N ASN A 126 -0.20 27.81 -3.70
CA ASN A 126 1.00 27.65 -4.53
C ASN A 126 1.81 26.42 -4.12
N LEU A 127 1.92 26.17 -2.82
CA LEU A 127 2.64 24.99 -2.31
C LEU A 127 1.84 23.72 -2.55
N PHE A 128 0.52 23.76 -2.43
CA PHE A 128 -0.35 22.62 -2.76
C PHE A 128 -0.19 22.20 -4.22
N VAL A 129 -0.22 23.16 -5.17
CA VAL A 129 -0.01 22.87 -6.60
C VAL A 129 1.39 22.27 -6.84
N LEU A 130 2.42 22.82 -6.20
CA LEU A 130 3.78 22.29 -6.29
C LEU A 130 3.86 20.85 -5.78
N ILE A 131 3.23 20.54 -4.65
CA ILE A 131 3.18 19.17 -4.11
C ILE A 131 2.49 18.22 -5.10
N LEU A 132 1.38 18.61 -5.72
CA LEU A 132 0.69 17.78 -6.72
C LEU A 132 1.59 17.49 -7.94
N ILE A 133 2.33 18.49 -8.41
CA ILE A 133 3.29 18.30 -9.49
C ILE A 133 4.40 17.32 -9.09
N VAL A 134 4.96 17.47 -7.90
CA VAL A 134 5.98 16.57 -7.36
C VAL A 134 5.46 15.15 -7.24
N ILE A 135 4.24 14.96 -6.72
CA ILE A 135 3.60 13.63 -6.62
C ILE A 135 3.44 13.00 -8.01
N PHE A 136 3.02 13.76 -9.00
CA PHE A 136 2.84 13.27 -10.37
C PHE A 136 4.17 12.78 -10.98
N PHE A 137 5.22 13.59 -10.94
CA PHE A 137 6.52 13.20 -11.48
C PHE A 137 7.17 12.07 -10.68
N SER A 138 7.08 12.12 -9.35
CA SER A 138 7.56 11.04 -8.47
C SER A 138 6.85 9.71 -8.77
N GLY A 139 5.53 9.76 -9.03
CA GLY A 139 4.76 8.57 -9.43
C GLY A 139 5.26 7.93 -10.72
N ILE A 140 5.59 8.73 -11.73
CA ILE A 140 6.16 8.22 -12.99
C ILE A 140 7.52 7.56 -12.75
N ILE A 141 8.41 8.22 -12.03
CA ILE A 141 9.75 7.69 -11.72
C ILE A 141 9.62 6.39 -10.90
N SER A 142 8.77 6.41 -9.88
CA SER A 142 8.51 5.26 -9.01
C SER A 142 7.96 4.05 -9.79
N PHE A 143 7.13 4.26 -10.79
CA PHE A 143 6.62 3.20 -11.65
C PHE A 143 7.75 2.44 -12.35
N PHE A 144 8.66 3.14 -13.01
CA PHE A 144 9.80 2.51 -13.69
C PHE A 144 10.76 1.85 -12.71
N LEU A 145 11.05 2.52 -11.59
CA LEU A 145 11.93 1.99 -10.55
C LEU A 145 11.34 0.72 -9.94
N THR A 146 10.03 0.69 -9.66
CA THR A 146 9.36 -0.49 -9.12
C THR A 146 9.40 -1.67 -10.08
N LEU A 147 9.19 -1.45 -11.38
CA LEU A 147 9.32 -2.50 -12.38
C LEU A 147 10.74 -3.06 -12.47
N PHE A 148 11.74 -2.19 -12.39
CA PHE A 148 13.15 -2.60 -12.38
C PHE A 148 13.48 -3.42 -11.13
N LEU A 149 13.14 -2.91 -9.95
CA LEU A 149 13.38 -3.59 -8.69
C LEU A 149 12.61 -4.91 -8.59
N ALA A 150 11.36 -4.96 -9.03
CA ALA A 150 10.57 -6.19 -9.05
C ALA A 150 11.27 -7.30 -9.85
N LYS A 151 11.80 -6.98 -11.04
CA LYS A 151 12.55 -7.95 -11.85
C LYS A 151 13.86 -8.40 -11.18
N LEU A 152 14.53 -7.48 -10.49
CA LEU A 152 15.74 -7.78 -9.74
C LEU A 152 15.45 -8.71 -8.56
N PHE A 153 14.44 -8.36 -7.76
CA PHE A 153 14.05 -9.13 -6.58
C PHE A 153 13.49 -10.51 -6.93
N LEU A 154 12.76 -10.66 -8.03
CA LEU A 154 12.27 -11.96 -8.49
C LEU A 154 13.42 -12.96 -8.69
N ARG A 155 14.54 -12.52 -9.27
CA ARG A 155 15.73 -13.38 -9.46
C ARG A 155 16.42 -13.75 -8.14
N ILE A 156 16.35 -12.88 -7.15
CA ILE A 156 16.95 -13.11 -5.82
C ILE A 156 16.07 -14.03 -5.00
N ILE A 157 14.75 -13.82 -4.99
CA ILE A 157 13.78 -14.58 -4.20
C ILE A 157 13.76 -16.07 -4.60
N GLU A 158 13.94 -16.40 -5.88
CA GLU A 158 14.02 -17.80 -6.32
C GLU A 158 15.19 -18.57 -5.69
N LYS A 159 16.25 -17.88 -5.27
CA LYS A 159 17.43 -18.48 -4.62
C LYS A 159 17.31 -18.56 -3.11
N ILE A 160 16.31 -17.90 -2.51
CA ILE A 160 16.15 -17.84 -1.06
C ILE A 160 15.28 -19.00 -0.58
N ASN A 161 15.81 -19.73 0.40
CA ASN A 161 15.01 -20.72 1.12
C ASN A 161 14.14 -20.00 2.17
N TYR A 162 12.85 -19.89 1.87
CA TYR A 162 11.89 -19.16 2.72
C TYR A 162 11.83 -19.70 4.14
N THR A 163 11.96 -21.01 4.33
CA THR A 163 11.96 -21.63 5.65
C THR A 163 13.16 -21.17 6.50
N LYS A 164 14.34 -21.04 5.89
CA LYS A 164 15.52 -20.50 6.59
C LYS A 164 15.34 -19.01 6.94
N LEU A 165 14.76 -18.22 6.02
CA LEU A 165 14.49 -16.81 6.25
C LEU A 165 13.47 -16.55 7.37
N SER A 166 12.52 -17.46 7.57
CA SER A 166 11.49 -17.34 8.61
C SER A 166 12.00 -17.67 10.02
N VAL A 167 13.19 -18.25 10.14
CA VAL A 167 13.83 -18.59 11.44
C VAL A 167 14.72 -17.46 11.95
N PHE A 168 15.24 -16.58 11.07
CA PHE A 168 16.00 -15.38 11.40
C PHE A 168 15.08 -14.16 11.57
#